data_fbc47c36a09067a4ade09ef2d3a83172
#
_entry.id   fbc47c36a09067a4ade09ef2d3a83172
#
_cell.length_a   1.000
_cell.length_b   1.000
_cell.length_c   1.000
_cell.angle_alpha   90.00
_cell.angle_beta   90.00
_cell.angle_gamma   90.00
#
_symmetry.space_group_name_H-M   'P 1'
#
loop_
_entity.id
_entity.type
_entity.pdbx_description
1 polymer ?
#
loop_
_entity_poly.entity_id
_entity_poly.type
_entity_poly.pdbx_seq_one_letter_code
_entity_poly.pdbx_strand_id
1 'polypeptide(L)'
;MTQLVLPLEIRSAQGRADFIVAPANQQAVAFLDSYPHWPAPAVALFGPAASGKSHLAAVWADKAGAAVLEAAQLESAIPAGPLVVENVTAGVAEAPLFALLERGTPLLLTAQLPPAEWPEKFALTLPDLVSRVRALLAFALWAPDDALLMGLAVKLFADRQVQVPENVVTHMIRSLERSPAAIRDFVVRADMIALAGKRPINISLIKDLLGNPGEFNP
;
A
#
# COMPACT_ATOMS: atom_id res chain seq x y z
N MET A 1 -15.16 12.35 -37.08
CA MET A 1 -14.56 13.19 -36.04
C MET A 1 -14.04 12.24 -34.96
N THR A 2 -12.74 12.06 -34.89
CA THR A 2 -12.11 11.19 -33.88
C THR A 2 -11.94 12.04 -32.62
N GLN A 3 -12.66 11.69 -31.56
CA GLN A 3 -12.55 12.35 -30.27
C GLN A 3 -11.21 11.92 -29.65
N LEU A 4 -10.29 12.86 -29.48
CA LEU A 4 -9.05 12.66 -28.74
C LEU A 4 -9.39 12.39 -27.26
N VAL A 5 -9.08 11.19 -26.79
CA VAL A 5 -9.11 10.89 -25.37
C VAL A 5 -7.85 11.57 -24.78
N LEU A 6 -8.05 12.66 -24.04
CA LEU A 6 -6.99 13.26 -23.25
C LEU A 6 -6.54 12.24 -22.20
N PRO A 7 -5.24 11.89 -22.12
CA PRO A 7 -4.70 11.12 -21.01
C PRO A 7 -4.74 12.03 -19.77
N LEU A 8 -5.83 11.97 -19.01
CA LEU A 8 -5.82 12.48 -17.65
C LEU A 8 -4.86 11.59 -16.86
N GLU A 9 -3.79 12.17 -16.35
CA GLU A 9 -2.98 11.49 -15.34
C GLU A 9 -3.93 11.09 -14.20
N ILE A 10 -4.27 9.81 -14.16
CA ILE A 10 -5.02 9.24 -13.05
C ILE A 10 -4.03 9.22 -11.89
N ARG A 11 -4.02 10.28 -11.08
CA ARG A 11 -3.41 10.22 -9.76
C ARG A 11 -4.05 9.02 -9.08
N SER A 12 -3.27 7.98 -8.83
CA SER A 12 -3.76 6.82 -8.10
C SER A 12 -4.41 7.35 -6.83
N ALA A 13 -5.71 7.10 -6.66
CA ALA A 13 -6.46 7.51 -5.48
C ALA A 13 -5.84 6.78 -4.28
N GLN A 14 -4.92 7.44 -3.58
CA GLN A 14 -4.20 6.92 -2.42
C GLN A 14 -4.67 7.59 -1.13
N GLY A 15 -5.83 8.24 -1.18
CA GLY A 15 -6.43 8.88 -0.01
C GLY A 15 -6.96 7.88 1.01
N ARG A 16 -7.23 8.36 2.24
CA ARG A 16 -7.81 7.54 3.32
C ARG A 16 -9.12 6.85 2.90
N ALA A 17 -9.97 7.52 2.08
CA ALA A 17 -11.22 6.97 1.57
C ALA A 17 -11.03 5.78 0.62
N ASP A 18 -9.87 5.67 0.01
CA ASP A 18 -9.54 4.60 -0.94
C ASP A 18 -8.95 3.36 -0.27
N PHE A 19 -8.59 3.47 1.02
CA PHE A 19 -8.09 2.35 1.80
C PHE A 19 -9.26 1.56 2.39
N ILE A 20 -9.41 0.30 1.98
CA ILE A 20 -10.47 -0.58 2.48
C ILE A 20 -10.05 -1.16 3.83
N VAL A 21 -10.89 -0.93 4.85
CA VAL A 21 -10.71 -1.51 6.17
C VAL A 21 -11.32 -2.91 6.20
N ALA A 22 -10.54 -3.88 6.62
CA ALA A 22 -10.93 -5.27 6.80
C ALA A 22 -10.38 -5.81 8.13
N PRO A 23 -10.87 -6.93 8.66
CA PRO A 23 -10.35 -7.50 9.90
C PRO A 23 -8.82 -7.67 9.91
N ALA A 24 -8.24 -7.98 8.75
CA ALA A 24 -6.80 -8.18 8.58
C ALA A 24 -5.94 -6.90 8.75
N ASN A 25 -6.53 -5.71 8.68
CA ASN A 25 -5.81 -4.43 8.76
C ASN A 25 -6.44 -3.44 9.75
N GLN A 26 -7.58 -3.77 10.33
CA GLN A 26 -8.38 -2.87 11.17
C GLN A 26 -7.58 -2.27 12.32
N GLN A 27 -6.74 -3.05 12.99
CA GLN A 27 -5.94 -2.57 14.12
C GLN A 27 -4.90 -1.53 13.68
N ALA A 28 -4.20 -1.80 12.59
CA ALA A 28 -3.22 -0.87 12.01
C ALA A 28 -3.88 0.45 11.61
N VAL A 29 -5.03 0.37 10.94
CA VAL A 29 -5.80 1.54 10.49
C VAL A 29 -6.27 2.36 11.68
N ALA A 30 -6.92 1.73 12.66
CA ALA A 30 -7.41 2.42 13.86
C ALA A 30 -6.29 3.11 14.64
N PHE A 31 -5.11 2.46 14.72
CA PHE A 31 -3.95 3.06 15.36
C PHE A 31 -3.45 4.30 14.60
N LEU A 32 -3.25 4.21 13.28
CA LEU A 32 -2.79 5.36 12.49
C LEU A 32 -3.82 6.49 12.46
N ASP A 33 -5.12 6.15 12.48
CA ASP A 33 -6.20 7.14 12.56
C ASP A 33 -6.19 7.89 13.91
N SER A 34 -5.64 7.30 14.99
CA SER A 34 -5.54 7.96 16.30
C SER A 34 -4.47 9.05 16.38
N TYR A 35 -3.60 9.20 15.37
CA TYR A 35 -2.61 10.28 15.34
C TYR A 35 -3.28 11.67 15.51
N PRO A 36 -2.76 12.58 16.35
CA PRO A 36 -1.44 12.57 17.01
C PRO A 36 -1.38 11.89 18.39
N HIS A 37 -2.41 11.21 18.84
CA HIS A 37 -2.52 10.63 20.20
C HIS A 37 -1.86 9.24 20.30
N TRP A 38 -0.71 9.06 19.69
CA TRP A 38 0.03 7.82 19.79
C TRP A 38 0.67 7.64 21.16
N PRO A 39 0.67 6.42 21.74
CA PRO A 39 1.29 6.16 23.03
C PRO A 39 2.83 6.14 22.99
N ALA A 40 3.41 6.00 21.79
CA ALA A 40 4.85 6.03 21.55
C ALA A 40 5.13 6.75 20.22
N PRO A 41 6.28 7.46 20.10
CA PRO A 41 6.57 8.24 18.89
C PRO A 41 6.85 7.36 17.67
N ALA A 42 7.35 6.14 17.85
CA ALA A 42 7.72 5.23 16.76
C ALA A 42 6.80 4.01 16.70
N VAL A 43 6.41 3.64 15.50
CA VAL A 43 5.55 2.48 15.20
C VAL A 43 6.01 1.79 13.92
N ALA A 44 5.78 0.49 13.81
CA ALA A 44 6.07 -0.29 12.62
C ALA A 44 4.81 -0.94 12.02
N LEU A 45 4.69 -0.91 10.69
CA LEU A 45 3.79 -1.74 9.91
C LEU A 45 4.58 -2.87 9.26
N PHE A 46 4.14 -4.10 9.42
CA PHE A 46 4.83 -5.23 8.81
C PHE A 46 3.87 -6.20 8.12
N GLY A 47 4.39 -6.99 7.19
CA GLY A 47 3.61 -7.97 6.43
C GLY A 47 4.14 -8.19 5.03
N PRO A 48 3.59 -9.15 4.28
CA PRO A 48 4.08 -9.52 2.97
C PRO A 48 4.03 -8.35 1.97
N ALA A 49 4.69 -8.51 0.82
CA ALA A 49 4.56 -7.58 -0.29
C ALA A 49 3.09 -7.41 -0.68
N ALA A 50 2.74 -6.23 -1.22
CA ALA A 50 1.39 -5.89 -1.67
C ALA A 50 0.28 -5.96 -0.58
N SER A 51 0.62 -6.03 0.72
CA SER A 51 -0.37 -6.01 1.81
C SER A 51 -0.98 -4.63 2.09
N GLY A 52 -0.53 -3.57 1.42
CA GLY A 52 -1.05 -2.20 1.59
C GLY A 52 -0.25 -1.31 2.55
N LYS A 53 0.93 -1.75 3.04
CA LYS A 53 1.77 -0.95 3.95
C LYS A 53 2.09 0.44 3.41
N SER A 54 2.62 0.52 2.19
CA SER A 54 3.00 1.80 1.56
C SER A 54 1.79 2.70 1.32
N HIS A 55 0.63 2.13 0.96
CA HIS A 55 -0.59 2.91 0.84
C HIS A 55 -1.00 3.51 2.20
N LEU A 56 -1.04 2.68 3.25
CA LEU A 56 -1.42 3.14 4.58
C LEU A 56 -0.37 4.14 5.16
N ALA A 57 0.91 3.92 4.86
CA ALA A 57 1.98 4.85 5.21
C ALA A 57 1.82 6.21 4.49
N ALA A 58 1.48 6.21 3.20
CA ALA A 58 1.22 7.43 2.44
C ALA A 58 0.00 8.20 2.99
N VAL A 59 -1.08 7.50 3.36
CA VAL A 59 -2.26 8.10 4.02
C VAL A 59 -1.88 8.79 5.33
N TRP A 60 -1.05 8.14 6.15
CA TRP A 60 -0.58 8.75 7.38
C TRP A 60 0.38 9.90 7.13
N ALA A 61 1.29 9.77 6.16
CA ALA A 61 2.23 10.82 5.79
C ALA A 61 1.50 12.10 5.39
N ASP A 62 0.46 12.00 4.58
CA ASP A 62 -0.38 13.13 4.20
C ASP A 62 -1.04 13.79 5.42
N LYS A 63 -1.64 12.98 6.31
CA LYS A 63 -2.26 13.46 7.55
C LYS A 63 -1.28 14.14 8.50
N ALA A 64 -0.06 13.61 8.63
CA ALA A 64 0.95 14.06 9.58
C ALA A 64 1.87 15.17 9.03
N GLY A 65 1.81 15.44 7.73
CA GLY A 65 2.80 16.25 7.03
C GLY A 65 4.19 15.61 7.07
N ALA A 66 4.25 14.26 7.02
CA ALA A 66 5.49 13.51 7.15
C ALA A 66 6.25 13.41 5.82
N ALA A 67 7.57 13.51 5.89
CA ALA A 67 8.42 13.12 4.77
C ALA A 67 8.43 11.59 4.62
N VAL A 68 8.71 11.10 3.40
CA VAL A 68 8.82 9.66 3.12
C VAL A 68 10.21 9.39 2.56
N LEU A 69 10.93 8.43 3.15
CA LEU A 69 12.25 7.98 2.72
C LEU A 69 12.26 6.45 2.60
N GLU A 70 13.02 5.95 1.64
CA GLU A 70 13.40 4.54 1.61
C GLU A 70 14.49 4.25 2.67
N ALA A 71 14.43 3.09 3.31
CA ALA A 71 15.43 2.71 4.31
C ALA A 71 16.87 2.72 3.75
N ALA A 72 17.03 2.44 2.45
CA ALA A 72 18.32 2.54 1.76
C ALA A 72 18.87 3.97 1.66
N GLN A 73 18.06 4.99 1.92
CA GLN A 73 18.43 6.41 1.85
C GLN A 73 18.75 7.02 3.23
N LEU A 74 18.73 6.23 4.29
CA LEU A 74 18.94 6.73 5.67
C LEU A 74 20.31 7.35 5.93
N GLU A 75 21.31 7.10 5.08
CA GLU A 75 22.64 7.74 5.18
C GLU A 75 22.64 9.17 4.62
N SER A 76 21.59 9.58 3.92
CA SER A 76 21.41 10.92 3.38
C SER A 76 20.88 11.88 4.45
N ALA A 77 20.73 13.15 4.11
CA ALA A 77 20.14 14.15 5.01
C ALA A 77 18.71 13.76 5.41
N ILE A 78 18.50 13.47 6.70
CA ILE A 78 17.21 13.07 7.24
C ILE A 78 16.38 14.33 7.55
N PRO A 79 15.16 14.46 6.99
CA PRO A 79 14.28 15.59 7.27
C PRO A 79 13.94 15.75 8.75
N ALA A 80 13.72 16.98 9.18
CA ALA A 80 13.16 17.26 10.50
C ALA A 80 11.64 16.98 10.51
N GLY A 81 11.07 16.65 11.69
CA GLY A 81 9.63 16.42 11.86
C GLY A 81 9.19 14.96 11.65
N PRO A 82 7.87 14.73 11.44
CA PRO A 82 7.33 13.39 11.22
C PRO A 82 7.94 12.74 9.99
N LEU A 83 8.18 11.42 10.06
CA LEU A 83 8.88 10.68 9.01
C LEU A 83 8.28 9.29 8.81
N VAL A 84 8.18 8.89 7.55
CA VAL A 84 8.00 7.49 7.14
C VAL A 84 9.33 6.96 6.63
N VAL A 85 9.74 5.80 7.10
CA VAL A 85 10.87 5.04 6.53
C VAL A 85 10.30 3.74 5.95
N GLU A 86 10.33 3.65 4.62
CA GLU A 86 9.82 2.48 3.92
C GLU A 86 10.87 1.40 3.70
N ASN A 87 10.40 0.16 3.66
CA ASN A 87 11.18 -1.02 3.29
C ASN A 87 12.42 -1.27 4.16
N VAL A 88 12.25 -1.19 5.49
CA VAL A 88 13.31 -1.59 6.42
C VAL A 88 13.62 -3.08 6.21
N THR A 89 14.88 -3.36 5.90
CA THR A 89 15.37 -4.70 5.51
C THR A 89 16.81 -4.92 5.96
N ALA A 90 17.37 -6.08 5.67
CA ALA A 90 18.78 -6.38 5.91
C ALA A 90 19.70 -5.35 5.23
N GLY A 91 20.75 -4.95 5.95
CA GLY A 91 21.68 -3.91 5.48
C GLY A 91 21.21 -2.47 5.71
N VAL A 92 20.11 -2.28 6.46
CA VAL A 92 19.73 -0.93 6.89
C VAL A 92 20.85 -0.28 7.72
N ALA A 93 21.08 1.02 7.50
CA ALA A 93 22.08 1.78 8.24
C ALA A 93 21.67 1.88 9.74
N GLU A 94 22.36 1.11 10.62
CA GLU A 94 21.97 0.96 12.02
C GLU A 94 22.04 2.27 12.80
N ALA A 95 23.12 3.04 12.65
CA ALA A 95 23.32 4.27 13.41
C ALA A 95 22.28 5.36 13.06
N PRO A 96 21.96 5.63 11.78
CA PRO A 96 20.86 6.51 11.41
C PRO A 96 19.50 6.03 11.91
N LEU A 97 19.19 4.72 11.80
CA LEU A 97 17.93 4.18 12.29
C LEU A 97 17.80 4.33 13.81
N PHE A 98 18.88 4.05 14.55
CA PHE A 98 18.92 4.28 15.99
C PHE A 98 18.69 5.74 16.35
N ALA A 99 19.39 6.66 15.68
CA ALA A 99 19.21 8.09 15.90
C ALA A 99 17.76 8.56 15.64
N LEU A 100 17.07 8.00 14.64
CA LEU A 100 15.66 8.27 14.39
C LEU A 100 14.76 7.81 15.53
N LEU A 101 14.99 6.61 16.05
CA LEU A 101 14.21 6.07 17.17
C LEU A 101 14.41 6.87 18.46
N GLU A 102 15.59 7.49 18.64
CA GLU A 102 15.89 8.35 19.78
C GLU A 102 15.31 9.78 19.67
N ARG A 103 14.98 10.25 18.45
CA ARG A 103 14.51 11.64 18.25
C ARG A 103 13.22 11.97 18.95
N GLY A 104 12.37 10.97 19.25
CA GLY A 104 11.05 11.20 19.85
C GLY A 104 10.05 11.91 18.94
N THR A 105 10.37 12.11 17.66
CA THR A 105 9.43 12.63 16.65
C THR A 105 8.58 11.50 16.07
N PRO A 106 7.35 11.76 15.59
CA PRO A 106 6.51 10.72 15.00
C PRO A 106 7.22 10.01 13.85
N LEU A 107 7.37 8.69 13.99
CA LEU A 107 8.10 7.82 13.06
C LEU A 107 7.27 6.59 12.71
N LEU A 108 7.00 6.39 11.44
CA LEU A 108 6.38 5.18 10.92
C LEU A 108 7.38 4.39 10.09
N LEU A 109 7.62 3.14 10.48
CA LEU A 109 8.49 2.22 9.75
C LEU A 109 7.65 1.21 8.99
N THR A 110 8.06 0.82 7.79
CA THR A 110 7.46 -0.31 7.08
C THR A 110 8.48 -1.41 6.80
N ALA A 111 8.08 -2.68 6.96
CA ALA A 111 8.93 -3.84 6.72
C ALA A 111 8.12 -5.06 6.28
N GLN A 112 8.79 -6.10 5.80
CA GLN A 112 8.13 -7.39 5.55
C GLN A 112 8.02 -8.24 6.81
N LEU A 113 9.01 -8.17 7.69
CA LEU A 113 9.10 -8.93 8.93
C LEU A 113 8.72 -8.09 10.14
N PRO A 114 8.20 -8.70 11.21
CA PRO A 114 7.95 -7.99 12.46
C PRO A 114 9.26 -7.49 13.08
N PRO A 115 9.27 -6.31 13.74
CA PRO A 115 10.48 -5.73 14.33
C PRO A 115 11.20 -6.66 15.32
N ALA A 116 10.46 -7.53 15.99
CA ALA A 116 11.03 -8.51 16.91
C ALA A 116 12.03 -9.49 16.24
N GLU A 117 11.88 -9.75 14.95
CA GLU A 117 12.74 -10.62 14.15
C GLU A 117 13.91 -9.88 13.48
N TRP A 118 13.90 -8.53 13.41
CA TRP A 118 14.95 -7.77 12.73
C TRP A 118 16.36 -8.03 13.27
N PRO A 119 16.58 -8.13 14.60
CA PRO A 119 17.92 -8.37 15.11
C PRO A 119 18.58 -9.60 14.48
N GLU A 120 17.84 -10.69 14.33
CA GLU A 120 18.34 -11.95 13.80
C GLU A 120 18.33 -11.98 12.28
N LYS A 121 17.22 -11.55 11.67
CA LYS A 121 17.01 -11.62 10.21
C LYS A 121 17.78 -10.56 9.45
N PHE A 122 18.01 -9.40 10.05
CA PHE A 122 18.76 -8.30 9.44
C PHE A 122 20.20 -8.21 9.97
N ALA A 123 20.59 -9.14 10.86
CA ALA A 123 21.91 -9.22 11.48
C ALA A 123 22.31 -7.89 12.16
N LEU A 124 21.38 -7.29 12.94
CA LEU A 124 21.67 -6.05 13.65
C LEU A 124 22.72 -6.30 14.75
N THR A 125 23.72 -5.44 14.78
CA THR A 125 24.88 -5.57 15.67
C THR A 125 24.87 -4.56 16.82
N LEU A 126 24.17 -3.42 16.69
CA LEU A 126 24.11 -2.37 17.69
C LEU A 126 23.14 -2.75 18.83
N PRO A 127 23.64 -3.06 20.07
CA PRO A 127 22.80 -3.58 21.14
C PRO A 127 21.64 -2.66 21.52
N ASP A 128 21.86 -1.35 21.52
CA ASP A 128 20.84 -0.37 21.86
C ASP A 128 19.74 -0.34 20.79
N LEU A 129 20.09 -0.45 19.51
CA LEU A 129 19.11 -0.57 18.42
C LEU A 129 18.30 -1.86 18.55
N VAL A 130 18.96 -2.99 18.85
CA VAL A 130 18.28 -4.29 19.08
C VAL A 130 17.21 -4.16 20.17
N SER A 131 17.54 -3.50 21.26
CA SER A 131 16.58 -3.27 22.35
C SER A 131 15.41 -2.40 21.90
N ARG A 132 15.68 -1.34 21.15
CA ARG A 132 14.66 -0.40 20.65
C ARG A 132 13.71 -1.05 19.64
N VAL A 133 14.22 -1.79 18.66
CA VAL A 133 13.36 -2.42 17.64
C VAL A 133 12.48 -3.51 18.26
N ARG A 134 12.95 -4.25 19.26
CA ARG A 134 12.14 -5.23 19.99
C ARG A 134 11.01 -4.59 20.81
N ALA A 135 11.19 -3.36 21.25
CA ALA A 135 10.19 -2.59 22.01
C ALA A 135 9.21 -1.81 21.12
N LEU A 136 9.42 -1.79 19.79
CA LEU A 136 8.54 -1.07 18.89
C LEU A 136 7.11 -1.61 18.92
N LEU A 137 6.16 -0.69 19.01
CA LEU A 137 4.77 -1.02 18.74
C LEU A 137 4.64 -1.38 17.25
N ALA A 138 4.07 -2.54 16.95
CA ALA A 138 4.02 -3.05 15.59
C ALA A 138 2.65 -3.63 15.24
N PHE A 139 2.21 -3.37 14.01
CA PHE A 139 0.94 -3.85 13.49
C PHE A 139 1.16 -4.66 12.21
N ALA A 140 0.55 -5.84 12.17
CA ALA A 140 0.57 -6.68 10.99
C ALA A 140 -0.44 -6.19 9.95
N LEU A 141 -0.01 -6.16 8.68
CA LEU A 141 -0.90 -6.07 7.53
C LEU A 141 -0.75 -7.37 6.72
N TRP A 142 -1.82 -8.16 6.67
CA TRP A 142 -1.81 -9.41 5.91
C TRP A 142 -2.15 -9.17 4.45
N ALA A 143 -1.75 -10.10 3.60
CA ALA A 143 -2.16 -10.08 2.20
C ALA A 143 -3.71 -10.04 2.11
N PRO A 144 -4.25 -9.28 1.17
CA PRO A 144 -5.69 -9.16 1.00
C PRO A 144 -6.31 -10.53 0.72
N ASP A 145 -7.41 -10.84 1.40
CA ASP A 145 -8.24 -11.98 1.09
C ASP A 145 -9.16 -11.70 -0.12
N ASP A 146 -9.85 -12.71 -0.60
CA ASP A 146 -10.76 -12.57 -1.75
C ASP A 146 -11.89 -11.59 -1.45
N ALA A 147 -12.40 -11.57 -0.21
CA ALA A 147 -13.48 -10.66 0.19
C ALA A 147 -13.04 -9.20 0.10
N LEU A 148 -11.82 -8.89 0.57
CA LEU A 148 -11.26 -7.54 0.47
C LEU A 148 -11.03 -7.14 -0.99
N LEU A 149 -10.47 -8.03 -1.82
CA LEU A 149 -10.24 -7.75 -3.24
C LEU A 149 -11.56 -7.58 -4.01
N MET A 150 -12.58 -8.38 -3.69
CA MET A 150 -13.94 -8.21 -4.24
C MET A 150 -14.53 -6.86 -3.87
N GLY A 151 -14.47 -6.49 -2.58
CA GLY A 151 -14.95 -5.19 -2.10
C GLY A 151 -14.23 -4.03 -2.80
N LEU A 152 -12.92 -4.13 -2.98
CA LEU A 152 -12.12 -3.14 -3.71
C LEU A 152 -12.57 -3.04 -5.17
N ALA A 153 -12.70 -4.16 -5.88
CA ALA A 153 -13.10 -4.16 -7.28
C ALA A 153 -14.49 -3.54 -7.48
N VAL A 154 -15.47 -3.95 -6.66
CA VAL A 154 -16.82 -3.40 -6.70
C VAL A 154 -16.81 -1.89 -6.46
N LYS A 155 -16.06 -1.42 -5.44
CA LYS A 155 -15.92 0.02 -5.18
C LYS A 155 -15.31 0.76 -6.37
N LEU A 156 -14.20 0.24 -6.93
CA LEU A 156 -13.52 0.89 -8.06
C LEU A 156 -14.37 0.99 -9.32
N PHE A 157 -15.22 -0.01 -9.60
CA PHE A 157 -16.20 0.07 -10.69
C PHE A 157 -17.32 1.05 -10.37
N ALA A 158 -17.83 1.06 -9.13
CA ALA A 158 -18.86 1.98 -8.69
C ALA A 158 -18.40 3.45 -8.77
N ASP A 159 -17.16 3.75 -8.38
CA ASP A 159 -16.53 5.08 -8.47
C ASP A 159 -16.49 5.59 -9.94
N ARG A 160 -16.50 4.66 -10.90
CA ARG A 160 -16.59 4.93 -12.36
C ARG A 160 -18.00 4.87 -12.92
N GLN A 161 -19.00 4.74 -12.04
CA GLN A 161 -20.41 4.58 -12.41
C GLN A 161 -20.69 3.33 -13.29
N VAL A 162 -19.85 2.31 -13.18
CA VAL A 162 -20.00 1.05 -13.89
C VAL A 162 -20.51 -0.02 -12.94
N GLN A 163 -21.64 -0.64 -13.31
CA GLN A 163 -22.16 -1.81 -12.60
C GLN A 163 -21.64 -3.09 -13.25
N VAL A 164 -20.94 -3.90 -12.49
CA VAL A 164 -20.36 -5.17 -12.95
C VAL A 164 -20.98 -6.31 -12.15
N PRO A 165 -21.51 -7.36 -12.81
CA PRO A 165 -22.05 -8.54 -12.12
C PRO A 165 -21.02 -9.24 -11.24
N GLU A 166 -21.44 -9.77 -10.10
CA GLU A 166 -20.57 -10.42 -9.11
C GLU A 166 -19.73 -11.57 -9.70
N ASN A 167 -20.31 -12.37 -10.59
CA ASN A 167 -19.62 -13.44 -11.27
C ASN A 167 -18.46 -12.96 -12.17
N VAL A 168 -18.57 -11.76 -12.74
CA VAL A 168 -17.51 -11.11 -13.53
C VAL A 168 -16.36 -10.66 -12.62
N VAL A 169 -16.68 -10.03 -11.50
CA VAL A 169 -15.71 -9.63 -10.48
C VAL A 169 -14.98 -10.85 -9.92
N THR A 170 -15.71 -11.91 -9.56
CA THR A 170 -15.13 -13.15 -9.07
C THR A 170 -14.16 -13.78 -10.08
N HIS A 171 -14.53 -13.81 -11.36
CA HIS A 171 -13.66 -14.33 -12.42
C HIS A 171 -12.37 -13.50 -12.56
N MET A 172 -12.50 -12.18 -12.53
CA MET A 172 -11.37 -11.24 -12.59
C MET A 172 -10.37 -11.49 -11.44
N ILE A 173 -10.85 -11.53 -10.18
CA ILE A 173 -10.00 -11.68 -9.00
C ILE A 173 -9.24 -13.01 -9.00
N ARG A 174 -9.87 -14.09 -9.45
CA ARG A 174 -9.23 -15.40 -9.55
C ARG A 174 -8.13 -15.48 -10.59
N SER A 175 -8.14 -14.56 -11.55
CA SER A 175 -7.22 -14.57 -12.69
C SER A 175 -6.10 -13.54 -12.57
N LEU A 176 -6.19 -12.64 -11.59
CA LEU A 176 -5.20 -11.58 -11.34
C LEU A 176 -4.29 -11.92 -10.16
N GLU A 177 -3.15 -11.26 -10.11
CA GLU A 177 -2.32 -11.25 -8.91
C GLU A 177 -3.13 -10.73 -7.71
N ARG A 178 -2.97 -11.36 -6.55
CA ARG A 178 -3.70 -11.02 -5.31
C ARG A 178 -3.12 -9.74 -4.69
N SER A 179 -3.21 -8.63 -5.41
CA SER A 179 -2.78 -7.32 -4.93
C SER A 179 -3.81 -6.24 -5.24
N PRO A 180 -4.01 -5.27 -4.34
CA PRO A 180 -4.86 -4.10 -4.63
C PRO A 180 -4.41 -3.31 -5.85
N ALA A 181 -3.09 -3.26 -6.12
CA ALA A 181 -2.54 -2.59 -7.29
C ALA A 181 -2.99 -3.28 -8.59
N ALA A 182 -2.84 -4.62 -8.68
CA ALA A 182 -3.29 -5.38 -9.85
C ALA A 182 -4.79 -5.19 -10.13
N ILE A 183 -5.62 -5.14 -9.08
CA ILE A 183 -7.06 -4.90 -9.22
C ILE A 183 -7.32 -3.48 -9.76
N ARG A 184 -6.65 -2.45 -9.23
CA ARG A 184 -6.81 -1.07 -9.69
C ARG A 184 -6.42 -0.92 -11.15
N ASP A 185 -5.24 -1.40 -11.53
CA ASP A 185 -4.72 -1.30 -12.90
C ASP A 185 -5.63 -2.03 -13.89
N PHE A 186 -6.15 -3.19 -13.49
CA PHE A 186 -7.07 -3.94 -14.32
C PHE A 186 -8.41 -3.22 -14.50
N VAL A 187 -9.00 -2.68 -13.43
CA VAL A 187 -10.26 -1.92 -13.50
C VAL A 187 -10.12 -0.70 -14.40
N VAL A 188 -9.01 0.03 -14.30
CA VAL A 188 -8.73 1.17 -15.19
C VAL A 188 -8.69 0.74 -16.65
N ARG A 189 -7.95 -0.33 -16.97
CA ARG A 189 -7.87 -0.86 -18.34
C ARG A 189 -9.23 -1.34 -18.85
N ALA A 190 -9.98 -2.05 -18.01
CA ALA A 190 -11.30 -2.58 -18.37
C ALA A 190 -12.28 -1.44 -18.69
N ASP A 191 -12.28 -0.36 -17.91
CA ASP A 191 -13.11 0.81 -18.12
C ASP A 191 -12.73 1.53 -19.43
N MET A 192 -11.45 1.80 -19.66
CA MET A 192 -10.96 2.44 -20.87
C MET A 192 -11.38 1.69 -22.15
N ILE A 193 -11.23 0.35 -22.15
CA ILE A 193 -11.57 -0.49 -23.31
C ILE A 193 -13.08 -0.59 -23.48
N ALA A 194 -13.85 -0.69 -22.40
CA ALA A 194 -15.31 -0.70 -22.44
C ALA A 194 -15.85 0.61 -23.03
N LEU A 195 -15.31 1.76 -22.60
CA LEU A 195 -15.66 3.09 -23.12
C LEU A 195 -15.29 3.25 -24.59
N ALA A 196 -14.06 2.89 -24.98
CA ALA A 196 -13.61 2.99 -26.37
C ALA A 196 -14.42 2.10 -27.31
N GLY A 197 -14.73 0.87 -26.88
CA GLY A 197 -15.51 -0.10 -27.63
C GLY A 197 -17.04 0.06 -27.51
N LYS A 198 -17.53 0.99 -26.67
CA LYS A 198 -18.95 1.13 -26.33
C LYS A 198 -19.61 -0.20 -25.97
N ARG A 199 -18.91 -1.04 -25.22
CA ARG A 199 -19.37 -2.38 -24.83
C ARG A 199 -19.39 -2.56 -23.32
N PRO A 200 -20.32 -3.38 -22.78
CA PRO A 200 -20.39 -3.61 -21.34
C PRO A 200 -19.19 -4.40 -20.83
N ILE A 201 -18.84 -4.21 -19.56
CA ILE A 201 -17.84 -5.03 -18.86
C ILE A 201 -18.51 -6.37 -18.49
N ASN A 202 -18.09 -7.42 -19.18
CA ASN A 202 -18.60 -8.79 -19.03
C ASN A 202 -17.44 -9.80 -19.03
N ILE A 203 -17.74 -11.06 -18.83
CA ILE A 203 -16.72 -12.14 -18.78
C ILE A 203 -15.90 -12.20 -20.08
N SER A 204 -16.49 -11.94 -21.24
CA SER A 204 -15.78 -11.93 -22.52
C SER A 204 -14.71 -10.84 -22.54
N LEU A 205 -15.06 -9.61 -22.16
CA LEU A 205 -14.13 -8.50 -22.05
C LEU A 205 -12.98 -8.81 -21.07
N ILE A 206 -13.30 -9.39 -19.90
CA ILE A 206 -12.29 -9.77 -18.91
C ILE A 206 -11.32 -10.81 -19.48
N LYS A 207 -11.84 -11.83 -20.18
CA LYS A 207 -11.00 -12.86 -20.82
C LYS A 207 -10.10 -12.28 -21.91
N ASP A 208 -10.64 -11.38 -22.73
CA ASP A 208 -9.87 -10.71 -23.78
C ASP A 208 -8.68 -9.95 -23.17
N LEU A 209 -8.93 -9.21 -22.07
CA LEU A 209 -7.92 -8.45 -21.35
C LEU A 209 -6.87 -9.30 -20.64
N LEU A 210 -7.25 -10.48 -20.14
CA LEU A 210 -6.34 -11.42 -19.49
C LEU A 210 -5.48 -12.17 -20.51
N GLY A 211 -6.01 -12.42 -21.72
CA GLY A 211 -5.31 -13.12 -22.80
C GLY A 211 -4.28 -12.27 -23.54
N ASN A 212 -4.44 -10.94 -23.56
CA ASN A 212 -3.54 -9.99 -24.24
C ASN A 212 -3.06 -8.90 -23.28
N PRO A 213 -2.13 -9.19 -22.35
CA PRO A 213 -1.63 -8.21 -21.38
C PRO A 213 -0.77 -7.09 -22.02
N GLY A 214 -0.40 -7.18 -23.30
CA GLY A 214 0.62 -6.35 -23.96
C GLY A 214 0.18 -5.43 -25.10
N GLU A 215 -1.09 -5.39 -25.51
CA GLU A 215 -1.49 -4.61 -26.70
C GLU A 215 -1.95 -3.17 -26.44
N PHE A 216 -1.71 -2.60 -25.28
CA PHE A 216 -1.96 -1.18 -25.03
C PHE A 216 -0.70 -0.50 -24.48
N ASN A 217 0.20 -0.15 -25.39
CA ASN A 217 1.12 0.96 -25.19
C ASN A 217 0.40 2.22 -25.70
N PRO A 218 0.16 3.26 -24.88
CA PRO A 218 -0.51 4.50 -25.28
C PRO A 218 0.32 5.32 -26.25
#